data_0b1b69528d0a81a1639f99783f8f2bc6
#
_entry.id   0b1b69528d0a81a1639f99783f8f2bc6
#
_cell.length_a   1.000
_cell.length_b   1.000
_cell.length_c   1.000
_cell.angle_alpha   90.00
_cell.angle_beta   90.00
_cell.angle_gamma   90.00
#
_symmetry.space_group_name_H-M   'P 1'
#
loop_
_entity.id
_entity.type
_entity.pdbx_description
1 polymer ?
#
loop_
_entity_poly.entity_id
_entity_poly.type
_entity_poly.pdbx_seq_one_letter_code
_entity_poly.pdbx_strand_id
1 'polypeptide(L)'
;LIILESTSPVGTTEMLAHWLADLRPDLRFPVSGQDDVEVQIAYCPERVLPGQVMRELISNDRIIGGLTQRCTARATDFYRIFVEGDCVATNARTAEMCKLSENSFRDVNIAFANELSIICDQLDINVWELIQLANRHPRVNILQPGAGVGGHCIAVDPWFIVASSPENTRLIRTAREVNDGKPDWVVAKIANAMEQGSTVACFGLA
;
A
#
# COMPACT_ATOMS: atom_id res chain seq x y z
N LEU A 1 -17.64 3.45 19.31
CA LEU A 1 -16.40 3.55 18.55
C LEU A 1 -16.52 2.76 17.26
N ILE A 2 -16.15 3.40 16.14
CA ILE A 2 -16.04 2.78 14.81
C ILE A 2 -14.58 2.97 14.37
N ILE A 3 -13.94 1.90 13.90
CA ILE A 3 -12.58 1.95 13.38
C ILE A 3 -12.61 1.38 11.96
N LEU A 4 -12.15 2.18 10.99
CA LEU A 4 -11.93 1.75 9.63
C LEU A 4 -10.49 1.24 9.49
N GLU A 5 -10.31 -0.02 9.07
CA GLU A 5 -8.98 -0.64 8.93
C GLU A 5 -8.62 -0.93 7.46
N SER A 6 -9.63 -1.09 6.60
CA SER A 6 -9.41 -1.35 5.16
C SER A 6 -8.67 -0.21 4.50
N THR A 7 -7.73 -0.54 3.59
CA THR A 7 -7.03 0.47 2.78
C THR A 7 -8.04 1.30 1.99
N SER A 8 -7.94 2.61 2.13
CA SER A 8 -8.93 3.56 1.62
C SER A 8 -8.24 4.82 1.08
N PRO A 9 -8.85 5.51 0.11
CA PRO A 9 -8.44 6.84 -0.30
C PRO A 9 -8.47 7.83 0.86
N VAL A 10 -7.61 8.85 0.81
CA VAL A 10 -7.59 9.92 1.83
C VAL A 10 -8.93 10.66 1.85
N GLY A 11 -9.51 10.79 3.04
CA GLY A 11 -10.82 11.41 3.28
C GLY A 11 -11.99 10.42 3.39
N THR A 12 -11.74 9.12 3.21
CA THR A 12 -12.79 8.09 3.33
C THR A 12 -13.39 8.03 4.73
N THR A 13 -12.57 8.19 5.77
CA THR A 13 -13.06 8.20 7.17
C THR A 13 -13.99 9.39 7.44
N GLU A 14 -13.71 10.54 6.83
CA GLU A 14 -14.60 11.72 6.91
C GLU A 14 -15.92 11.46 6.18
N MET A 15 -15.85 10.90 4.96
CA MET A 15 -17.07 10.52 4.19
C MET A 15 -17.93 9.53 4.97
N LEU A 16 -17.30 8.53 5.61
CA LEU A 16 -18.01 7.57 6.46
C LEU A 16 -18.78 8.27 7.59
N ALA A 17 -18.16 9.26 8.24
CA ALA A 17 -18.84 10.03 9.29
C ALA A 17 -20.08 10.77 8.77
N HIS A 18 -19.98 11.39 7.58
CA HIS A 18 -21.12 12.06 6.95
C HIS A 18 -22.25 11.09 6.61
N TRP A 19 -21.95 9.96 5.96
CA TRP A 19 -22.95 8.94 5.64
C TRP A 19 -23.65 8.39 6.87
N LEU A 20 -22.90 8.16 7.94
CA LEU A 20 -23.49 7.67 9.19
C LEU A 20 -24.37 8.74 9.87
N ALA A 21 -23.98 10.01 9.81
CA ALA A 21 -24.78 11.12 10.33
C ALA A 21 -26.11 11.27 9.55
N ASP A 22 -26.09 11.12 8.24
CA ASP A 22 -27.30 11.16 7.41
C ASP A 22 -28.25 9.98 7.70
N LEU A 23 -27.68 8.80 7.96
CA LEU A 23 -28.46 7.59 8.26
C LEU A 23 -28.97 7.54 9.71
N ARG A 24 -28.29 8.20 10.64
CA ARG A 24 -28.60 8.20 12.07
C ARG A 24 -28.57 9.61 12.64
N PRO A 25 -29.56 10.47 12.22
CA PRO A 25 -29.64 11.86 12.71
C PRO A 25 -29.96 11.98 14.21
N ASP A 26 -30.30 10.86 14.84
CA ASP A 26 -30.51 10.74 16.29
C ASP A 26 -29.18 10.67 17.09
N LEU A 27 -28.04 10.46 16.42
CA LEU A 27 -26.71 10.34 17.03
C LEU A 27 -25.79 11.47 16.55
N ARG A 28 -24.87 11.88 17.42
CA ARG A 28 -23.87 12.91 17.08
C ARG A 28 -22.56 12.24 16.63
N PHE A 29 -22.20 12.49 15.38
CA PHE A 29 -20.98 12.03 14.74
C PHE A 29 -19.94 13.15 14.64
N PRO A 30 -18.62 12.83 14.51
CA PRO A 30 -17.55 13.82 14.41
C PRO A 30 -17.45 14.46 13.02
N VAL A 31 -18.56 15.05 12.57
CA VAL A 31 -18.64 15.80 11.32
C VAL A 31 -18.07 17.19 11.57
N SER A 32 -17.20 17.69 10.68
CA SER A 32 -16.61 19.04 10.77
C SER A 32 -15.76 19.28 12.03
N GLY A 33 -15.14 18.24 12.59
CA GLY A 33 -14.18 18.37 13.70
C GLY A 33 -14.81 18.65 15.07
N GLN A 34 -16.09 18.41 15.24
CA GLN A 34 -16.77 18.55 16.54
C GLN A 34 -16.33 17.44 17.50
N ASP A 35 -15.92 17.80 18.72
CA ASP A 35 -15.48 16.87 19.78
C ASP A 35 -16.63 16.37 20.68
N ASP A 36 -17.73 17.11 20.79
CA ASP A 36 -18.90 16.69 21.56
C ASP A 36 -19.77 15.72 20.76
N VAL A 37 -19.30 14.49 20.64
CA VAL A 37 -19.91 13.43 19.83
C VAL A 37 -20.19 12.18 20.67
N GLU A 38 -21.24 11.45 20.30
CA GLU A 38 -21.61 10.18 20.91
C GLU A 38 -20.87 9.02 20.24
N VAL A 39 -20.60 9.14 18.94
CA VAL A 39 -19.89 8.12 18.15
C VAL A 39 -18.50 8.64 17.79
N GLN A 40 -17.46 7.94 18.22
CA GLN A 40 -16.07 8.22 17.85
C GLN A 40 -15.72 7.39 16.60
N ILE A 41 -15.03 8.03 15.64
CA ILE A 41 -14.59 7.38 14.38
C ILE A 41 -13.10 7.63 14.19
N ALA A 42 -12.38 6.53 13.88
CA ALA A 42 -10.96 6.56 13.60
C ALA A 42 -10.61 5.64 12.44
N TYR A 43 -9.44 5.86 11.88
CA TYR A 43 -8.77 4.99 10.93
C TYR A 43 -7.52 4.38 11.56
N CYS A 44 -7.31 3.08 11.35
CA CYS A 44 -6.09 2.39 11.75
C CYS A 44 -5.76 1.34 10.69
N PRO A 45 -4.81 1.59 9.78
CA PRO A 45 -4.55 0.71 8.66
C PRO A 45 -4.09 -0.68 9.09
N GLU A 46 -4.60 -1.70 8.42
CA GLU A 46 -4.11 -3.07 8.55
C GLU A 46 -2.73 -3.20 7.90
N ARG A 47 -1.75 -3.78 8.63
CA ARG A 47 -0.34 -3.87 8.25
C ARG A 47 0.26 -5.25 8.51
N VAL A 48 -0.57 -6.30 8.65
CA VAL A 48 -0.09 -7.66 8.93
C VAL A 48 0.20 -8.43 7.64
N LEU A 49 1.13 -9.38 7.74
CA LEU A 49 1.45 -10.29 6.65
C LEU A 49 0.58 -11.56 6.73
N PRO A 50 0.07 -12.06 5.61
CA PRO A 50 -0.58 -13.37 5.55
C PRO A 50 0.30 -14.46 6.16
N GLY A 51 -0.27 -15.28 7.04
CA GLY A 51 0.45 -16.34 7.76
C GLY A 51 1.09 -15.90 9.08
N GLN A 52 1.19 -14.58 9.37
CA GLN A 52 1.72 -14.03 10.63
C GLN A 52 0.67 -13.19 11.40
N VAL A 53 -0.57 -13.23 10.96
CA VAL A 53 -1.64 -12.31 11.40
C VAL A 53 -1.72 -12.19 12.92
N MET A 54 -1.85 -13.31 13.66
CA MET A 54 -2.03 -13.29 15.11
C MET A 54 -0.84 -12.70 15.86
N ARG A 55 0.37 -12.94 15.36
CA ARG A 55 1.59 -12.41 15.96
C ARG A 55 1.72 -10.91 15.69
N GLU A 56 1.58 -10.52 14.41
CA GLU A 56 1.78 -9.14 13.98
C GLU A 56 0.65 -8.22 14.42
N LEU A 57 -0.56 -8.76 14.62
CA LEU A 57 -1.68 -8.02 15.20
C LEU A 57 -1.34 -7.48 16.60
N ILE A 58 -0.54 -8.24 17.36
CA ILE A 58 -0.14 -7.90 18.72
C ILE A 58 1.16 -7.10 18.75
N SER A 59 2.16 -7.50 17.94
CA SER A 59 3.52 -6.98 18.06
C SER A 59 3.82 -5.73 17.20
N ASN A 60 3.03 -5.49 16.14
CA ASN A 60 3.31 -4.35 15.25
C ASN A 60 2.79 -3.03 15.81
N ASP A 61 3.54 -1.96 15.55
CA ASP A 61 3.09 -0.60 15.82
C ASP A 61 1.81 -0.27 15.05
N ARG A 62 0.93 0.52 15.66
CA ARG A 62 -0.33 0.98 15.08
C ARG A 62 -0.28 2.47 14.80
N ILE A 63 -0.65 2.88 13.58
CA ILE A 63 -0.86 4.29 13.24
C ILE A 63 -2.35 4.57 13.40
N ILE A 64 -2.71 5.37 14.37
CA ILE A 64 -4.12 5.58 14.77
C ILE A 64 -4.51 7.02 14.52
N GLY A 65 -5.39 7.24 13.56
CA GLY A 65 -5.88 8.55 13.18
C GLY A 65 -7.38 8.73 13.40
N GLY A 66 -7.78 9.54 14.35
CA GLY A 66 -9.19 9.89 14.55
C GLY A 66 -9.60 11.13 13.77
N LEU A 67 -10.94 11.31 13.58
CA LEU A 67 -11.50 12.53 13.02
C LEU A 67 -11.39 13.72 13.99
N THR A 68 -11.31 13.43 15.29
CA THR A 68 -11.00 14.40 16.35
C THR A 68 -9.96 13.81 17.30
N GLN A 69 -9.40 14.66 18.17
CA GLN A 69 -8.45 14.20 19.18
C GLN A 69 -9.07 13.17 20.13
N ARG A 70 -10.34 13.35 20.50
CA ARG A 70 -11.09 12.39 21.32
C ARG A 70 -11.28 11.06 20.61
N CYS A 71 -11.55 11.07 19.29
CA CYS A 71 -11.64 9.88 18.47
C CYS A 71 -10.31 9.11 18.45
N THR A 72 -9.19 9.80 18.26
CA THR A 72 -7.86 9.21 18.29
C THR A 72 -7.56 8.58 19.65
N ALA A 73 -7.81 9.32 20.76
CA ALA A 73 -7.58 8.81 22.11
C ALA A 73 -8.40 7.53 22.37
N ARG A 74 -9.69 7.55 22.02
CA ARG A 74 -10.56 6.40 22.24
C ARG A 74 -10.16 5.15 21.44
N ALA A 75 -9.72 5.34 20.22
CA ALA A 75 -9.19 4.25 19.40
C ALA A 75 -7.84 3.73 19.93
N THR A 76 -6.98 4.63 20.38
CA THR A 76 -5.69 4.27 21.02
C THR A 76 -5.93 3.42 22.27
N ASP A 77 -6.87 3.81 23.14
CA ASP A 77 -7.22 3.04 24.34
C ASP A 77 -7.73 1.64 24.01
N PHE A 78 -8.48 1.51 22.91
CA PHE A 78 -8.95 0.22 22.44
C PHE A 78 -7.79 -0.69 22.00
N TYR A 79 -6.87 -0.20 21.14
CA TYR A 79 -5.74 -1.00 20.68
C TYR A 79 -4.76 -1.37 21.80
N ARG A 80 -4.55 -0.50 22.77
CA ARG A 80 -3.69 -0.78 23.94
C ARG A 80 -4.17 -1.94 24.83
N ILE A 81 -5.37 -2.44 24.62
CA ILE A 81 -5.85 -3.64 25.33
C ILE A 81 -5.07 -4.89 24.90
N PHE A 82 -4.62 -4.96 23.65
CA PHE A 82 -4.00 -6.17 23.10
C PHE A 82 -2.74 -5.93 22.26
N VAL A 83 -2.42 -4.69 21.89
CA VAL A 83 -1.22 -4.36 21.11
C VAL A 83 -0.07 -4.07 22.06
N GLU A 84 1.05 -4.77 21.85
CA GLU A 84 2.31 -4.60 22.57
C GLU A 84 3.23 -3.57 21.89
N GLY A 85 3.06 -3.37 20.57
CA GLY A 85 3.76 -2.34 19.81
C GLY A 85 3.29 -0.92 20.15
N ASP A 86 3.97 0.07 19.58
CA ASP A 86 3.62 1.48 19.81
C ASP A 86 2.31 1.87 19.10
N CYS A 87 1.42 2.52 19.85
CA CYS A 87 0.21 3.15 19.30
C CYS A 87 0.50 4.62 18.99
N VAL A 88 0.85 4.91 17.74
CA VAL A 88 1.24 6.26 17.28
C VAL A 88 0.01 7.04 16.86
N ALA A 89 -0.29 8.10 17.59
CA ALA A 89 -1.46 8.94 17.36
C ALA A 89 -1.22 9.96 16.24
N THR A 90 -2.21 10.11 15.36
CA THR A 90 -2.24 11.12 14.30
C THR A 90 -3.68 11.50 13.95
N ASN A 91 -3.94 12.15 12.80
CA ASN A 91 -5.29 12.38 12.26
C ASN A 91 -5.64 11.33 11.19
N ALA A 92 -6.93 11.20 10.86
CA ALA A 92 -7.42 10.19 9.94
C ALA A 92 -6.76 10.29 8.54
N ARG A 93 -6.66 11.49 7.97
CA ARG A 93 -6.05 11.71 6.64
C ARG A 93 -4.58 11.28 6.60
N THR A 94 -3.83 11.58 7.64
CA THR A 94 -2.42 11.16 7.72
C THR A 94 -2.31 9.65 7.84
N ALA A 95 -3.15 9.01 8.65
CA ALA A 95 -3.14 7.56 8.81
C ALA A 95 -3.54 6.83 7.51
N GLU A 96 -4.55 7.33 6.77
CA GLU A 96 -4.93 6.84 5.43
C GLU A 96 -3.77 6.97 4.45
N MET A 97 -3.12 8.15 4.40
CA MET A 97 -2.00 8.39 3.49
C MET A 97 -0.77 7.56 3.84
N CYS A 98 -0.50 7.28 5.13
CA CYS A 98 0.60 6.41 5.54
C CYS A 98 0.51 5.04 4.86
N LYS A 99 -0.65 4.40 4.91
CA LYS A 99 -0.86 3.10 4.27
C LYS A 99 -0.61 3.14 2.77
N LEU A 100 -1.18 4.12 2.08
CA LEU A 100 -1.01 4.29 0.64
C LEU A 100 0.44 4.59 0.27
N SER A 101 1.15 5.37 1.10
CA SER A 101 2.56 5.70 0.89
C SER A 101 3.47 4.49 1.03
N GLU A 102 3.22 3.61 2.02
CA GLU A 102 3.99 2.37 2.22
C GLU A 102 3.91 1.46 0.97
N ASN A 103 2.71 1.26 0.44
CA ASN A 103 2.52 0.41 -0.73
C ASN A 103 3.04 1.07 -2.01
N SER A 104 2.87 2.39 -2.17
CA SER A 104 3.41 3.14 -3.31
C SER A 104 4.94 3.17 -3.29
N PHE A 105 5.58 3.29 -2.12
CA PHE A 105 7.03 3.20 -1.98
C PHE A 105 7.54 1.83 -2.45
N ARG A 106 6.88 0.75 -2.05
CA ARG A 106 7.25 -0.59 -2.51
C ARG A 106 7.07 -0.74 -4.01
N ASP A 107 5.96 -0.27 -4.55
CA ASP A 107 5.65 -0.31 -5.98
C ASP A 107 6.70 0.42 -6.83
N VAL A 108 7.10 1.64 -6.44
CA VAL A 108 8.16 2.42 -7.10
C VAL A 108 9.50 1.68 -7.09
N ASN A 109 9.87 1.05 -5.97
CA ASN A 109 11.11 0.30 -5.87
C ASN A 109 11.09 -0.99 -6.72
N ILE A 110 9.93 -1.65 -6.83
CA ILE A 110 9.74 -2.79 -7.73
C ILE A 110 9.82 -2.34 -9.18
N ALA A 111 9.18 -1.22 -9.54
CA ALA A 111 9.23 -0.66 -10.89
C ALA A 111 10.66 -0.33 -11.32
N PHE A 112 11.45 0.26 -10.43
CA PHE A 112 12.87 0.51 -10.70
C PHE A 112 13.64 -0.79 -11.00
N ALA A 113 13.46 -1.84 -10.21
CA ALA A 113 14.12 -3.13 -10.45
C ALA A 113 13.64 -3.78 -11.76
N ASN A 114 12.34 -3.70 -12.07
CA ASN A 114 11.75 -4.21 -13.30
C ASN A 114 12.28 -3.47 -14.53
N GLU A 115 12.35 -2.14 -14.50
CA GLU A 115 12.91 -1.33 -15.57
C GLU A 115 14.40 -1.62 -15.79
N LEU A 116 15.20 -1.71 -14.70
CA LEU A 116 16.59 -2.13 -14.78
C LEU A 116 16.75 -3.47 -15.49
N SER A 117 15.87 -4.43 -15.23
CA SER A 117 15.97 -5.74 -15.87
C SER A 117 15.72 -5.69 -17.38
N ILE A 118 14.88 -4.78 -17.86
CA ILE A 118 14.67 -4.54 -19.29
C ILE A 118 15.89 -3.88 -19.92
N ILE A 119 16.44 -2.86 -19.26
CA ILE A 119 17.65 -2.16 -19.72
C ILE A 119 18.85 -3.12 -19.77
N CYS A 120 19.05 -3.93 -18.73
CA CYS A 120 20.14 -4.92 -18.67
C CYS A 120 20.05 -5.96 -19.78
N ASP A 121 18.83 -6.43 -20.08
CA ASP A 121 18.61 -7.34 -21.20
C ASP A 121 19.00 -6.74 -22.55
N GLN A 122 18.68 -5.46 -22.77
CA GLN A 122 19.09 -4.75 -24.00
C GLN A 122 20.62 -4.53 -24.12
N LEU A 123 21.29 -4.42 -22.97
CA LEU A 123 22.73 -4.16 -22.89
C LEU A 123 23.58 -5.41 -22.69
N ASP A 124 22.96 -6.60 -22.72
CA ASP A 124 23.61 -7.89 -22.45
C ASP A 124 24.31 -7.92 -21.06
N ILE A 125 23.65 -7.36 -20.06
CA ILE A 125 24.10 -7.30 -18.65
C ILE A 125 23.27 -8.27 -17.80
N ASN A 126 23.94 -9.03 -16.94
CA ASN A 126 23.24 -9.84 -15.93
C ASN A 126 22.68 -8.94 -14.82
N VAL A 127 21.37 -8.72 -14.82
CA VAL A 127 20.71 -7.85 -13.83
C VAL A 127 20.85 -8.34 -12.39
N TRP A 128 20.92 -9.64 -12.18
CA TRP A 128 21.08 -10.21 -10.84
C TRP A 128 22.45 -9.89 -10.25
N GLU A 129 23.51 -10.03 -11.06
CA GLU A 129 24.87 -9.63 -10.68
C GLU A 129 24.94 -8.12 -10.46
N LEU A 130 24.39 -7.33 -11.37
CA LEU A 130 24.34 -5.88 -11.23
C LEU A 130 23.72 -5.45 -9.89
N ILE A 131 22.56 -6.02 -9.54
CA ILE A 131 21.86 -5.69 -8.29
C ILE A 131 22.69 -6.10 -7.06
N GLN A 132 23.29 -7.29 -7.08
CA GLN A 132 24.18 -7.72 -6.01
C GLN A 132 25.36 -6.77 -5.80
N LEU A 133 25.98 -6.29 -6.87
CA LEU A 133 27.10 -5.36 -6.83
C LEU A 133 26.66 -3.97 -6.37
N ALA A 134 25.56 -3.46 -6.93
CA ALA A 134 25.02 -2.14 -6.56
C ALA A 134 24.62 -2.08 -5.08
N ASN A 135 24.02 -3.15 -4.55
CA ASN A 135 23.58 -3.24 -3.16
C ASN A 135 24.76 -3.37 -2.15
N ARG A 136 26.02 -3.48 -2.64
CA ARG A 136 27.18 -3.33 -1.75
C ARG A 136 27.39 -1.89 -1.28
N HIS A 137 26.77 -0.92 -1.98
CA HIS A 137 26.81 0.45 -1.53
C HIS A 137 25.87 0.64 -0.32
N PRO A 138 26.34 1.22 0.82
CA PRO A 138 25.63 1.21 2.10
C PRO A 138 24.29 1.95 2.10
N ARG A 139 23.99 2.76 1.10
CA ARG A 139 22.74 3.51 0.96
C ARG A 139 21.86 3.02 -0.20
N VAL A 140 22.14 1.84 -0.75
CA VAL A 140 21.40 1.27 -1.89
C VAL A 140 20.84 -0.08 -1.51
N ASN A 141 19.55 -0.28 -1.78
CA ASN A 141 18.86 -1.56 -1.57
C ASN A 141 17.86 -1.77 -2.71
N ILE A 142 18.35 -2.12 -3.89
CA ILE A 142 17.54 -2.43 -5.07
C ILE A 142 16.86 -3.79 -4.85
N LEU A 143 15.56 -3.83 -5.10
CA LEU A 143 14.78 -5.07 -5.01
C LEU A 143 15.08 -6.00 -6.19
N GLN A 144 14.64 -7.25 -6.10
CA GLN A 144 14.75 -8.20 -7.20
C GLN A 144 13.66 -7.95 -8.24
N PRO A 145 13.97 -7.93 -9.55
CA PRO A 145 12.98 -7.82 -10.60
C PRO A 145 12.13 -9.09 -10.70
N GLY A 146 10.89 -8.94 -11.14
CA GLY A 146 9.93 -10.02 -11.33
C GLY A 146 9.24 -9.97 -12.69
N ALA A 147 8.31 -10.89 -12.90
CA ALA A 147 7.49 -10.94 -14.12
C ALA A 147 6.37 -9.89 -14.14
N GLY A 148 6.11 -9.25 -13.01
CA GLY A 148 5.08 -8.24 -12.80
C GLY A 148 4.84 -8.08 -11.31
N VAL A 149 3.79 -7.33 -10.95
CA VAL A 149 3.36 -7.12 -9.56
C VAL A 149 2.02 -7.79 -9.37
N GLY A 150 2.00 -8.88 -8.59
CA GLY A 150 0.79 -9.59 -8.21
C GLY A 150 0.13 -9.04 -6.94
N GLY A 151 -1.03 -9.62 -6.61
CA GLY A 151 -1.78 -9.31 -5.40
C GLY A 151 -2.71 -8.11 -5.51
N HIS A 152 -3.43 -7.83 -4.41
CA HIS A 152 -4.51 -6.84 -4.38
C HIS A 152 -4.06 -5.46 -3.90
N CYS A 153 -2.94 -5.36 -3.17
CA CYS A 153 -2.55 -4.13 -2.49
C CYS A 153 -1.59 -3.29 -3.36
N ILE A 154 -0.40 -3.81 -3.67
CA ILE A 154 0.64 -3.03 -4.37
C ILE A 154 0.19 -2.63 -5.79
N ALA A 155 -0.56 -3.48 -6.46
CA ALA A 155 -1.07 -3.20 -7.81
C ALA A 155 -2.21 -2.16 -7.84
N VAL A 156 -2.89 -1.90 -6.73
CA VAL A 156 -4.12 -1.07 -6.66
C VAL A 156 -3.93 0.21 -5.86
N ASP A 157 -3.35 0.13 -4.68
CA ASP A 157 -3.29 1.25 -3.74
C ASP A 157 -2.61 2.53 -4.28
N PRO A 158 -1.54 2.45 -5.11
CA PRO A 158 -0.95 3.64 -5.71
C PRO A 158 -1.93 4.44 -6.58
N TRP A 159 -2.91 3.77 -7.21
CA TRP A 159 -3.93 4.44 -8.01
C TRP A 159 -4.86 5.32 -7.17
N PHE A 160 -5.04 5.03 -5.87
CA PHE A 160 -5.78 5.93 -4.98
C PHE A 160 -5.07 7.28 -4.80
N ILE A 161 -3.73 7.27 -4.70
CA ILE A 161 -2.94 8.52 -4.67
C ILE A 161 -3.03 9.24 -6.00
N VAL A 162 -2.90 8.52 -7.12
CA VAL A 162 -3.02 9.08 -8.47
C VAL A 162 -4.38 9.72 -8.70
N ALA A 163 -5.45 9.07 -8.27
CA ALA A 163 -6.81 9.61 -8.37
C ALA A 163 -7.03 10.85 -7.50
N SER A 164 -6.41 10.88 -6.30
CA SER A 164 -6.55 12.01 -5.37
C SER A 164 -5.78 13.26 -5.79
N SER A 165 -4.68 13.10 -6.55
CA SER A 165 -3.82 14.21 -6.97
C SER A 165 -3.18 13.96 -8.36
N PRO A 166 -3.96 13.90 -9.43
CA PRO A 166 -3.50 13.45 -10.75
C PRO A 166 -2.37 14.30 -11.34
N GLU A 167 -2.35 15.60 -11.03
CA GLU A 167 -1.34 16.53 -11.54
C GLU A 167 0.04 16.37 -10.87
N ASN A 168 0.08 15.79 -9.65
CA ASN A 168 1.30 15.74 -8.83
C ASN A 168 1.88 14.32 -8.69
N THR A 169 1.29 13.31 -9.31
CA THR A 169 1.64 11.90 -9.10
C THR A 169 2.39 11.26 -10.27
N ARG A 170 3.26 12.02 -10.92
CA ARG A 170 4.02 11.58 -12.11
C ARG A 170 4.84 10.32 -11.84
N LEU A 171 5.62 10.30 -10.74
CA LEU A 171 6.47 9.17 -10.38
C LEU A 171 5.65 7.92 -10.05
N ILE A 172 4.62 8.05 -9.21
CA ILE A 172 3.78 6.93 -8.78
C ILE A 172 3.03 6.33 -9.96
N ARG A 173 2.48 7.17 -10.84
CA ARG A 173 1.80 6.74 -12.07
C ARG A 173 2.76 5.98 -12.99
N THR A 174 3.92 6.54 -13.29
CA THR A 174 4.91 5.91 -14.18
C THR A 174 5.39 4.57 -13.62
N ALA A 175 5.61 4.49 -12.31
CA ALA A 175 5.98 3.23 -11.66
C ALA A 175 4.90 2.14 -11.86
N ARG A 176 3.61 2.50 -11.71
CA ARG A 176 2.52 1.57 -12.03
C ARG A 176 2.52 1.15 -13.49
N GLU A 177 2.67 2.08 -14.42
CA GLU A 177 2.73 1.80 -15.85
C GLU A 177 3.90 0.85 -16.20
N VAL A 178 5.07 1.04 -15.59
CA VAL A 178 6.23 0.14 -15.74
C VAL A 178 5.89 -1.26 -15.22
N ASN A 179 5.32 -1.37 -14.02
CA ASN A 179 4.97 -2.66 -13.42
C ASN A 179 3.84 -3.37 -14.18
N ASP A 180 2.85 -2.64 -14.68
CA ASP A 180 1.73 -3.19 -15.45
C ASP A 180 2.17 -3.64 -16.85
N GLY A 181 3.16 -2.96 -17.47
CA GLY A 181 3.73 -3.36 -18.76
C GLY A 181 4.75 -4.50 -18.68
N LYS A 182 5.27 -4.81 -17.50
CA LYS A 182 6.30 -5.86 -17.34
C LYS A 182 5.85 -7.26 -17.77
N PRO A 183 4.64 -7.74 -17.47
CA PRO A 183 4.15 -9.04 -17.95
C PRO A 183 4.17 -9.15 -19.48
N ASP A 184 3.78 -8.12 -20.20
CA ASP A 184 3.76 -8.12 -21.67
C ASP A 184 5.17 -8.27 -22.24
N TRP A 185 6.16 -7.58 -21.65
CA TRP A 185 7.56 -7.73 -22.02
C TRP A 185 8.05 -9.17 -21.79
N VAL A 186 7.70 -9.79 -20.65
CA VAL A 186 8.06 -11.19 -20.34
C VAL A 186 7.42 -12.15 -21.34
N VAL A 187 6.13 -11.97 -21.66
CA VAL A 187 5.43 -12.78 -22.64
C VAL A 187 6.08 -12.66 -24.02
N ALA A 188 6.42 -11.45 -24.45
CA ALA A 188 7.11 -11.22 -25.71
C ALA A 188 8.49 -11.93 -25.78
N LYS A 189 9.26 -11.90 -24.67
CA LYS A 189 10.53 -12.63 -24.57
C LYS A 189 10.36 -14.14 -24.69
N ILE A 190 9.37 -14.70 -24.00
CA ILE A 190 9.06 -16.13 -24.08
C ILE A 190 8.65 -16.49 -25.52
N ALA A 191 7.74 -15.74 -26.12
CA ALA A 191 7.26 -15.99 -27.48
C ALA A 191 8.39 -15.95 -28.52
N ASN A 192 9.34 -15.03 -28.37
CA ASN A 192 10.51 -14.91 -29.28
C ASN A 192 11.54 -16.03 -29.08
N ALA A 193 11.58 -16.67 -27.90
CA ALA A 193 12.48 -17.79 -27.62
C ALA A 193 11.89 -19.15 -27.96
N MET A 194 10.60 -19.21 -28.30
CA MET A 194 9.87 -20.47 -28.58
C MET A 194 9.81 -20.78 -30.08
N GLU A 195 9.88 -22.06 -30.40
CA GLU A 195 9.48 -22.55 -31.72
C GLU A 195 7.95 -22.61 -31.85
N GLN A 196 7.45 -22.43 -33.06
CA GLN A 196 6.01 -22.47 -33.32
C GLN A 196 5.42 -23.84 -32.92
N GLY A 197 4.36 -23.82 -32.11
CA GLY A 197 3.70 -25.03 -31.60
C GLY A 197 4.28 -25.60 -30.31
N SER A 198 5.26 -24.93 -29.69
CA SER A 198 5.77 -25.30 -28.37
C SER A 198 4.74 -25.07 -27.25
N THR A 199 4.87 -25.83 -26.17
CA THR A 199 4.07 -25.67 -24.95
C THR A 199 4.92 -25.10 -23.83
N VAL A 200 4.41 -24.08 -23.13
CA VAL A 200 5.04 -23.48 -21.94
C VAL A 200 4.34 -23.98 -20.69
N ALA A 201 5.10 -24.49 -19.74
CA ALA A 201 4.61 -24.76 -18.41
C ALA A 201 4.93 -23.57 -17.49
N CYS A 202 3.89 -22.97 -16.91
CA CYS A 202 4.03 -21.92 -15.91
C CYS A 202 3.97 -22.53 -14.51
N PHE A 203 5.00 -22.29 -13.71
CA PHE A 203 5.07 -22.72 -12.31
C PHE A 203 4.94 -21.50 -11.39
N GLY A 204 4.04 -21.61 -10.42
CA GLY A 204 3.73 -20.57 -9.45
C GLY A 204 2.55 -19.72 -9.92
N LEU A 205 1.52 -19.69 -9.06
CA LEU A 205 0.39 -18.79 -9.17
C LEU A 205 0.46 -17.87 -7.94
N ALA A 206 0.63 -16.59 -8.16
CA ALA A 206 0.63 -15.59 -7.09
C ALA A 206 -0.78 -15.09 -6.83
#